data_916d3c948f2aef8aa2c225f51c6e8503
#
_entry.id   916d3c948f2aef8aa2c225f51c6e8503
#
_cell.length_a   1.000
_cell.length_b   1.000
_cell.length_c   1.000
_cell.angle_alpha   90.00
_cell.angle_beta   90.00
_cell.angle_gamma   90.00
#
_symmetry.space_group_name_H-M   'P 1'
#
loop_
_entity.id
_entity.type
_entity.pdbx_description
1 polymer ?
#
loop_
_entity_poly.entity_id
_entity_poly.type
_entity_poly.pdbx_seq_one_letter_code
_entity_poly.pdbx_strand_id
1 'polypeptide(L)'
;MKFFQLGLIATTLIVMAGPAPAANKLPKLLDLGASYCMPCKKMAPILEELKKEYAGKLEVEFIDVWKNPDAGNKYGIRLIPTQIFYDATGKELFRHEGFFGREDILSKLKELGADLSGKPSAGIVREEPLVADTRPRETVCFMCDSDVNPQTKTVVKGQSEQRILCSAHCYFIYFSSLVSADAAAEAAKVSVTDGATGNLVPATTATYLCGLDTKGRPTIKAFADKDSAIKEQQNNPGNLVMWDMLRSKELVTRCAFCDRAVYPEDACGVKFGTTHGYGCCTHCAMGVASRLKQDIEVEAKDDFTDELIRVQTLDGQIAALTPPTAVAWFGQKKTADCKWASAGCFKQGFFVNQENLKKWLDARPTMTGREITIAQALADKMKLSPEQITKACKLGECK
;
A
#
# COMPACT_ATOMS: atom_id res chain seq x y z
N MET A 1 -45.11 13.04 -54.84
CA MET A 1 -44.67 12.98 -53.45
C MET A 1 -44.04 11.60 -53.25
N LYS A 2 -42.71 11.53 -53.24
CA LYS A 2 -41.95 10.28 -53.01
C LYS A 2 -41.34 10.35 -51.63
N PHE A 3 -41.77 9.46 -50.72
CA PHE A 3 -41.19 9.31 -49.39
C PHE A 3 -39.88 8.51 -49.48
N PHE A 4 -38.77 9.12 -49.08
CA PHE A 4 -37.49 8.43 -48.86
C PHE A 4 -37.48 7.93 -47.42
N GLN A 5 -37.47 6.60 -47.25
CA GLN A 5 -37.18 5.97 -45.95
C GLN A 5 -35.68 5.85 -45.79
N LEU A 6 -35.14 6.53 -44.77
CA LEU A 6 -33.75 6.37 -44.34
C LEU A 6 -33.67 5.17 -43.37
N GLY A 7 -33.08 4.10 -43.82
CA GLY A 7 -32.80 2.93 -42.97
C GLY A 7 -31.56 3.18 -42.09
N LEU A 8 -31.75 3.17 -40.76
CA LEU A 8 -30.68 3.24 -39.75
C LEU A 8 -30.06 1.86 -39.63
N ILE A 9 -28.82 1.69 -40.11
CA ILE A 9 -28.04 0.46 -39.90
C ILE A 9 -27.33 0.63 -38.55
N ALA A 10 -27.82 -0.06 -37.55
CA ALA A 10 -27.11 -0.17 -36.25
C ALA A 10 -25.98 -1.17 -36.38
N THR A 11 -24.73 -0.70 -36.45
CA THR A 11 -23.55 -1.53 -36.43
C THR A 11 -23.23 -1.92 -34.98
N THR A 12 -23.59 -3.14 -34.62
CA THR A 12 -23.25 -3.71 -33.31
C THR A 12 -21.76 -4.04 -33.29
N LEU A 13 -20.97 -3.27 -32.58
CA LEU A 13 -19.56 -3.60 -32.29
C LEU A 13 -19.53 -4.77 -31.30
N ILE A 14 -19.24 -5.97 -31.79
CA ILE A 14 -18.91 -7.12 -30.92
C ILE A 14 -17.47 -6.92 -30.44
N VAL A 15 -17.31 -6.43 -29.20
CA VAL A 15 -16.02 -6.43 -28.52
C VAL A 15 -15.70 -7.87 -28.13
N MET A 16 -14.85 -8.51 -28.93
CA MET A 16 -14.24 -9.80 -28.54
C MET A 16 -13.36 -9.56 -27.32
N ALA A 17 -13.86 -9.91 -26.13
CA ALA A 17 -13.05 -10.01 -24.95
C ALA A 17 -12.03 -11.14 -25.18
N GLY A 18 -10.77 -10.79 -25.41
CA GLY A 18 -9.68 -11.75 -25.43
C GLY A 18 -9.61 -12.51 -24.09
N PRO A 19 -9.10 -13.75 -24.07
CA PRO A 19 -8.94 -14.50 -22.82
C PRO A 19 -8.06 -13.67 -21.88
N ALA A 20 -8.56 -13.42 -20.67
CA ALA A 20 -7.78 -12.81 -19.61
C ALA A 20 -6.50 -13.66 -19.40
N PRO A 21 -5.32 -13.06 -19.25
CA PRO A 21 -4.09 -13.79 -18.98
C PRO A 21 -4.33 -14.67 -17.74
N ALA A 22 -4.13 -15.98 -17.90
CA ALA A 22 -4.22 -16.94 -16.82
C ALA A 22 -3.25 -16.49 -15.72
N ALA A 23 -3.77 -16.15 -14.54
CA ALA A 23 -2.95 -15.87 -13.37
C ALA A 23 -1.97 -17.03 -13.19
N ASN A 24 -0.68 -16.76 -13.19
CA ASN A 24 0.38 -17.75 -12.97
C ASN A 24 0.23 -18.22 -11.51
N LYS A 25 -0.63 -19.22 -11.29
CA LYS A 25 -0.78 -19.85 -9.97
C LYS A 25 0.50 -20.62 -9.67
N LEU A 26 0.94 -20.58 -8.43
CA LEU A 26 2.07 -21.37 -7.97
C LEU A 26 1.62 -22.82 -7.74
N PRO A 27 2.52 -23.82 -7.86
CA PRO A 27 2.27 -25.14 -7.31
C PRO A 27 2.01 -24.99 -5.79
N LYS A 28 1.11 -25.81 -5.23
CA LYS A 28 0.67 -25.68 -3.84
C LYS A 28 0.87 -26.98 -3.07
N LEU A 29 1.42 -26.86 -1.87
CA LEU A 29 1.45 -27.89 -0.85
C LEU A 29 0.42 -27.54 0.22
N LEU A 30 -0.64 -28.32 0.34
CA LEU A 30 -1.65 -28.21 1.38
C LEU A 30 -1.42 -29.31 2.40
N ASP A 31 -1.22 -28.97 3.68
CA ASP A 31 -1.16 -29.90 4.79
C ASP A 31 -2.42 -29.78 5.65
N LEU A 32 -3.12 -30.90 5.82
CA LEU A 32 -4.28 -31.01 6.70
C LEU A 32 -3.86 -31.76 7.96
N GLY A 33 -3.91 -31.07 9.08
CA GLY A 33 -3.41 -31.58 10.36
C GLY A 33 -4.22 -31.08 11.53
N ALA A 34 -3.67 -31.20 12.74
CA ALA A 34 -4.28 -30.65 13.95
C ALA A 34 -3.21 -30.23 14.98
N SER A 35 -3.52 -29.21 15.77
CA SER A 35 -2.58 -28.59 16.72
C SER A 35 -2.07 -29.53 17.81
N TYR A 36 -2.83 -30.59 18.15
CA TYR A 36 -2.46 -31.57 19.20
C TYR A 36 -2.00 -32.94 18.66
N CYS A 37 -1.96 -33.12 17.36
CA CYS A 37 -1.46 -34.31 16.70
C CYS A 37 0.06 -34.34 16.70
N MET A 38 0.69 -35.35 17.26
CA MET A 38 2.18 -35.42 17.39
C MET A 38 2.91 -35.43 16.03
N PRO A 39 2.49 -36.21 15.02
CA PRO A 39 3.09 -36.16 13.70
C PRO A 39 2.88 -34.77 13.02
N CYS A 40 1.72 -34.13 13.21
CA CYS A 40 1.44 -32.81 12.67
C CYS A 40 2.35 -31.72 13.29
N LYS A 41 2.63 -31.82 14.60
CA LYS A 41 3.60 -30.93 15.26
C LYS A 41 5.02 -31.03 14.66
N LYS A 42 5.41 -32.22 14.20
CA LYS A 42 6.70 -32.41 13.51
C LYS A 42 6.68 -31.81 12.08
N MET A 43 5.51 -31.78 11.44
CA MET A 43 5.32 -31.13 10.13
C MET A 43 5.44 -29.61 10.21
N ALA A 44 4.90 -28.99 11.26
CA ALA A 44 4.78 -27.55 11.37
C ALA A 44 6.10 -26.77 11.09
N PRO A 45 7.26 -27.08 11.69
CA PRO A 45 8.51 -26.38 11.38
C PRO A 45 8.93 -26.59 9.91
N ILE A 46 8.72 -27.78 9.35
CA ILE A 46 9.06 -28.08 7.95
C ILE A 46 8.23 -27.20 7.00
N LEU A 47 6.93 -27.09 7.25
CA LEU A 47 6.03 -26.26 6.44
C LEU A 47 6.41 -24.80 6.53
N GLU A 48 6.74 -24.29 7.72
CA GLU A 48 7.19 -22.91 7.91
C GLU A 48 8.54 -22.62 7.22
N GLU A 49 9.47 -23.57 7.24
CA GLU A 49 10.73 -23.47 6.50
C GLU A 49 10.48 -23.44 4.99
N LEU A 50 9.70 -24.39 4.47
CA LEU A 50 9.37 -24.47 3.03
C LEU A 50 8.61 -23.20 2.56
N LYS A 51 7.68 -22.70 3.37
CA LYS A 51 6.95 -21.46 3.08
C LYS A 51 7.87 -20.25 2.96
N LYS A 52 8.91 -20.18 3.81
CA LYS A 52 9.90 -19.09 3.77
C LYS A 52 10.91 -19.29 2.65
N GLU A 53 11.42 -20.48 2.49
CA GLU A 53 12.50 -20.80 1.56
C GLU A 53 12.03 -20.72 0.09
N TYR A 54 10.79 -21.14 -0.17
CA TYR A 54 10.20 -21.16 -1.53
C TYR A 54 9.09 -20.12 -1.73
N ALA A 55 9.14 -19.03 -0.97
CA ALA A 55 8.22 -17.89 -1.16
C ALA A 55 8.25 -17.41 -2.62
N GLY A 56 7.06 -17.28 -3.24
CA GLY A 56 6.94 -16.93 -4.66
C GLY A 56 7.16 -18.07 -5.67
N LYS A 57 7.45 -19.28 -5.19
CA LYS A 57 7.63 -20.50 -6.03
C LYS A 57 6.74 -21.65 -5.62
N LEU A 58 6.40 -21.73 -4.34
CA LEU A 58 5.53 -22.73 -3.75
C LEU A 58 4.57 -22.05 -2.78
N GLU A 59 3.28 -22.30 -2.96
CA GLU A 59 2.27 -21.98 -1.97
C GLU A 59 2.25 -23.09 -0.91
N VAL A 60 2.44 -22.75 0.36
CA VAL A 60 2.34 -23.70 1.47
C VAL A 60 1.23 -23.27 2.40
N GLU A 61 0.20 -24.10 2.52
CA GLU A 61 -0.98 -23.88 3.36
C GLU A 61 -1.13 -24.99 4.39
N PHE A 62 -1.52 -24.63 5.62
CA PHE A 62 -1.89 -25.55 6.68
C PHE A 62 -3.34 -25.32 7.10
N ILE A 63 -4.13 -26.38 7.17
CA ILE A 63 -5.50 -26.35 7.69
C ILE A 63 -5.60 -27.24 8.94
N ASP A 64 -5.99 -26.62 10.07
CA ASP A 64 -6.29 -27.36 11.29
C ASP A 64 -7.72 -27.92 11.19
N VAL A 65 -7.84 -29.23 10.96
CA VAL A 65 -9.12 -29.90 10.75
C VAL A 65 -9.92 -30.09 12.04
N TRP A 66 -9.34 -29.88 13.20
CA TRP A 66 -10.08 -29.85 14.46
C TRP A 66 -10.75 -28.50 14.69
N LYS A 67 -10.16 -27.42 14.18
CA LYS A 67 -10.77 -26.10 14.19
C LYS A 67 -11.72 -25.89 13.02
N ASN A 68 -11.51 -26.63 11.93
CA ASN A 68 -12.34 -26.59 10.73
C ASN A 68 -12.74 -28.01 10.32
N PRO A 69 -13.74 -28.61 10.98
CA PRO A 69 -14.13 -30.00 10.74
C PRO A 69 -14.61 -30.29 9.30
N ASP A 70 -15.21 -29.28 8.64
CA ASP A 70 -15.69 -29.42 7.26
C ASP A 70 -14.54 -29.61 6.26
N ALA A 71 -13.35 -29.16 6.58
CA ALA A 71 -12.17 -29.34 5.73
C ALA A 71 -11.82 -30.82 5.56
N GLY A 72 -11.97 -31.63 6.60
CA GLY A 72 -11.73 -33.06 6.52
C GLY A 72 -12.58 -33.74 5.43
N ASN A 73 -13.86 -33.44 5.41
CA ASN A 73 -14.81 -33.95 4.42
C ASN A 73 -14.56 -33.35 3.03
N LYS A 74 -14.34 -32.03 2.97
CA LYS A 74 -14.08 -31.31 1.71
C LYS A 74 -12.88 -31.87 0.95
N TYR A 75 -11.81 -32.20 1.65
CA TYR A 75 -10.58 -32.75 1.03
C TYR A 75 -10.51 -34.28 1.06
N GLY A 76 -11.55 -34.96 1.62
CA GLY A 76 -11.66 -36.40 1.65
C GLY A 76 -10.52 -37.08 2.40
N ILE A 77 -10.02 -36.47 3.50
CA ILE A 77 -8.92 -37.03 4.29
C ILE A 77 -9.44 -38.08 5.27
N ARG A 78 -8.63 -39.11 5.50
CA ARG A 78 -8.92 -40.20 6.44
C ARG A 78 -7.96 -40.24 7.62
N LEU A 79 -6.80 -39.66 7.46
CA LEU A 79 -5.72 -39.64 8.44
C LEU A 79 -5.08 -38.25 8.47
N ILE A 80 -4.54 -37.82 9.62
CA ILE A 80 -3.74 -36.61 9.77
C ILE A 80 -2.33 -36.93 10.29
N PRO A 81 -1.29 -36.19 9.83
CA PRO A 81 -1.35 -35.18 8.76
C PRO A 81 -1.55 -35.83 7.39
N THR A 82 -2.16 -35.10 6.47
CA THR A 82 -2.24 -35.44 5.05
C THR A 82 -1.74 -34.27 4.22
N GLN A 83 -0.75 -34.52 3.34
CA GLN A 83 -0.21 -33.53 2.41
C GLN A 83 -0.81 -33.76 1.03
N ILE A 84 -1.36 -32.67 0.44
CA ILE A 84 -1.90 -32.69 -0.92
C ILE A 84 -1.11 -31.71 -1.78
N PHE A 85 -0.64 -32.21 -2.91
CA PHE A 85 0.18 -31.47 -3.86
C PHE A 85 -0.65 -31.08 -5.08
N TYR A 86 -0.70 -29.81 -5.38
CA TYR A 86 -1.44 -29.27 -6.53
C TYR A 86 -0.48 -28.63 -7.51
N ASP A 87 -0.79 -28.74 -8.80
CA ASP A 87 -0.14 -27.93 -9.83
C ASP A 87 -0.62 -26.47 -9.82
N ALA A 88 -0.01 -25.64 -10.65
CA ALA A 88 -0.37 -24.23 -10.79
C ALA A 88 -1.80 -24.00 -11.33
N THR A 89 -2.49 -25.01 -11.83
CA THR A 89 -3.89 -24.92 -12.26
C THR A 89 -4.88 -25.24 -11.12
N GLY A 90 -4.37 -25.77 -9.98
CA GLY A 90 -5.15 -26.24 -8.84
C GLY A 90 -5.60 -27.70 -8.98
N LYS A 91 -5.03 -28.46 -9.93
CA LYS A 91 -5.27 -29.90 -10.06
C LYS A 91 -4.42 -30.65 -9.05
N GLU A 92 -5.04 -31.55 -8.27
CA GLU A 92 -4.32 -32.46 -7.39
C GLU A 92 -3.46 -33.42 -8.19
N LEU A 93 -2.16 -33.47 -7.88
CA LEU A 93 -1.17 -34.32 -8.51
C LEU A 93 -0.78 -35.51 -7.65
N PHE A 94 -0.73 -35.31 -6.33
CA PHE A 94 -0.27 -36.35 -5.40
C PHE A 94 -0.82 -36.07 -3.99
N ARG A 95 -0.92 -37.13 -3.22
CA ARG A 95 -1.35 -37.08 -1.82
C ARG A 95 -0.55 -38.06 -0.99
N HIS A 96 -0.13 -37.64 0.22
CA HIS A 96 0.54 -38.48 1.20
C HIS A 96 -0.20 -38.44 2.54
N GLU A 97 -0.40 -39.59 3.16
CA GLU A 97 -1.00 -39.74 4.49
C GLU A 97 0.08 -40.06 5.51
N GLY A 98 0.17 -39.30 6.60
CA GLY A 98 1.15 -39.45 7.65
C GLY A 98 2.26 -38.38 7.60
N PHE A 99 3.29 -38.54 8.44
CA PHE A 99 4.45 -37.63 8.45
C PHE A 99 5.26 -37.76 7.16
N PHE A 100 5.57 -36.62 6.54
CA PHE A 100 6.35 -36.53 5.32
C PHE A 100 7.54 -35.59 5.51
N GLY A 101 8.75 -36.11 5.43
CA GLY A 101 9.97 -35.36 5.70
C GLY A 101 10.22 -34.27 4.68
N ARG A 102 11.01 -33.26 5.06
CA ARG A 102 11.34 -32.12 4.19
C ARG A 102 11.94 -32.58 2.85
N GLU A 103 12.91 -33.49 2.90
CA GLU A 103 13.58 -34.01 1.69
C GLU A 103 12.63 -34.80 0.79
N ASP A 104 11.70 -35.54 1.39
CA ASP A 104 10.69 -36.31 0.64
C ASP A 104 9.70 -35.35 -0.04
N ILE A 105 9.28 -34.27 0.63
CA ILE A 105 8.43 -33.22 0.07
C ILE A 105 9.13 -32.58 -1.14
N LEU A 106 10.39 -32.16 -0.98
CA LEU A 106 11.15 -31.50 -2.06
C LEU A 106 11.38 -32.44 -3.24
N SER A 107 11.71 -33.69 -2.96
CA SER A 107 11.87 -34.72 -4.00
C SER A 107 10.58 -34.94 -4.76
N LYS A 108 9.44 -35.01 -4.06
CA LYS A 108 8.12 -35.17 -4.67
C LYS A 108 7.72 -33.95 -5.50
N LEU A 109 7.91 -32.72 -5.00
CA LEU A 109 7.66 -31.51 -5.77
C LEU A 109 8.48 -31.47 -7.08
N LYS A 110 9.74 -31.86 -7.02
CA LYS A 110 10.60 -32.00 -8.22
C LYS A 110 10.10 -33.04 -9.18
N GLU A 111 9.71 -34.24 -8.70
CA GLU A 111 9.12 -35.32 -9.49
C GLU A 111 7.83 -34.85 -10.22
N LEU A 112 7.01 -34.04 -9.53
CA LEU A 112 5.78 -33.48 -10.05
C LEU A 112 5.99 -32.28 -11.00
N GLY A 113 7.26 -31.92 -11.30
CA GLY A 113 7.60 -30.86 -12.23
C GLY A 113 7.53 -29.45 -11.65
N ALA A 114 7.45 -29.30 -10.31
CA ALA A 114 7.56 -28.00 -9.69
C ALA A 114 8.99 -27.46 -9.84
N ASP A 115 9.16 -26.37 -10.55
CA ASP A 115 10.47 -25.72 -10.68
C ASP A 115 10.75 -24.91 -9.40
N LEU A 116 11.41 -25.57 -8.46
CA LEU A 116 11.95 -24.97 -7.26
C LEU A 116 13.41 -24.57 -7.41
N SER A 117 13.97 -24.67 -8.63
CA SER A 117 15.36 -24.33 -8.92
C SER A 117 15.60 -22.83 -8.78
N GLY A 118 16.74 -22.51 -8.21
CA GLY A 118 17.15 -21.18 -7.82
C GLY A 118 16.89 -20.93 -6.33
N LYS A 119 17.92 -20.40 -5.62
CA LYS A 119 17.74 -19.89 -4.26
C LYS A 119 16.51 -18.98 -4.25
N PRO A 120 15.68 -19.01 -3.19
CA PRO A 120 14.73 -17.94 -2.99
C PRO A 120 15.49 -16.64 -3.24
N SER A 121 14.94 -15.77 -4.06
CA SER A 121 15.52 -14.45 -4.19
C SER A 121 15.61 -13.89 -2.78
N ALA A 122 16.82 -13.76 -2.23
CA ALA A 122 17.00 -13.10 -0.96
C ALA A 122 16.30 -11.75 -1.10
N GLY A 123 15.34 -11.46 -0.22
CA GLY A 123 14.59 -10.23 -0.28
C GLY A 123 15.54 -9.04 -0.42
N ILE A 124 15.20 -8.06 -1.22
CA ILE A 124 16.07 -6.89 -1.45
C ILE A 124 16.23 -6.16 -0.12
N VAL A 125 17.48 -5.99 0.31
CA VAL A 125 17.85 -5.19 1.48
C VAL A 125 18.78 -4.09 1.04
N ARG A 126 18.44 -2.84 1.39
CA ARG A 126 19.26 -1.67 1.14
C ARG A 126 19.44 -0.89 2.45
N GLU A 127 20.51 -1.18 3.16
CA GLU A 127 20.80 -0.56 4.46
C GLU A 127 21.45 0.81 4.34
N GLU A 128 22.14 1.05 3.23
CA GLU A 128 22.74 2.36 2.94
C GLU A 128 22.20 2.87 1.59
N PRO A 129 21.99 4.18 1.45
CA PRO A 129 21.61 4.75 0.17
C PRO A 129 22.76 4.58 -0.84
N LEU A 130 22.40 4.31 -2.11
CA LEU A 130 23.40 4.24 -3.19
C LEU A 130 24.03 5.61 -3.50
N VAL A 131 23.26 6.67 -3.25
CA VAL A 131 23.69 8.07 -3.43
C VAL A 131 23.19 8.86 -2.23
N ALA A 132 24.03 9.70 -1.64
CA ALA A 132 23.63 10.62 -0.59
C ALA A 132 22.64 11.66 -1.12
N ASP A 133 21.60 11.97 -0.37
CA ASP A 133 20.72 13.10 -0.68
C ASP A 133 21.43 14.41 -0.31
N THR A 134 21.92 15.11 -1.33
CA THR A 134 22.64 16.37 -1.19
C THR A 134 21.76 17.60 -1.44
N ARG A 135 20.45 17.41 -1.64
CA ARG A 135 19.51 18.51 -1.86
C ARG A 135 19.46 19.42 -0.64
N PRO A 136 19.51 20.75 -0.82
CA PRO A 136 19.29 21.70 0.27
C PRO A 136 17.93 21.46 0.94
N ARG A 137 17.87 21.53 2.26
CA ARG A 137 16.63 21.25 3.03
C ARG A 137 15.46 22.15 2.62
N GLU A 138 15.74 23.36 2.20
CA GLU A 138 14.76 24.34 1.72
C GLU A 138 14.15 24.00 0.36
N THR A 139 14.74 23.06 -0.38
CA THR A 139 14.24 22.58 -1.68
C THR A 139 13.51 21.24 -1.58
N VAL A 140 13.43 20.65 -0.40
CA VAL A 140 12.84 19.32 -0.17
C VAL A 140 11.63 19.42 0.76
N CYS A 141 10.54 18.82 0.36
CA CYS A 141 9.31 18.79 1.17
C CYS A 141 9.50 18.00 2.46
N PHE A 142 9.22 18.64 3.59
CA PHE A 142 9.31 18.02 4.91
C PHE A 142 8.43 16.76 5.06
N MET A 143 7.31 16.68 4.33
CA MET A 143 6.36 15.56 4.46
C MET A 143 6.63 14.41 3.51
N CYS A 144 6.85 14.69 2.22
CA CYS A 144 6.91 13.64 1.19
C CYS A 144 8.30 13.47 0.55
N ASP A 145 9.29 14.28 0.94
CA ASP A 145 10.65 14.32 0.39
C ASP A 145 10.73 14.64 -1.13
N SER A 146 9.64 15.08 -1.75
CA SER A 146 9.66 15.56 -3.14
C SER A 146 10.30 16.93 -3.23
N ASP A 147 10.81 17.24 -4.40
CA ASP A 147 11.31 18.59 -4.67
C ASP A 147 10.17 19.61 -4.54
N VAL A 148 10.51 20.76 -3.97
CA VAL A 148 9.56 21.85 -3.73
C VAL A 148 9.46 22.73 -4.98
N ASN A 149 8.28 22.75 -5.60
CA ASN A 149 7.98 23.71 -6.65
C ASN A 149 7.79 25.11 -6.02
N PRO A 150 8.57 26.12 -6.41
CA PRO A 150 8.44 27.48 -5.89
C PRO A 150 7.03 28.08 -6.02
N GLN A 151 6.28 27.68 -7.06
CA GLN A 151 4.93 28.18 -7.35
C GLN A 151 3.84 27.66 -6.38
N THR A 152 4.09 26.52 -5.71
CA THR A 152 3.13 25.88 -4.80
C THR A 152 3.67 25.73 -3.39
N LYS A 153 4.89 26.23 -3.15
CA LYS A 153 5.57 26.14 -1.86
C LYS A 153 4.68 26.66 -0.73
N THR A 154 4.59 25.87 0.32
CA THR A 154 3.92 26.21 1.56
C THR A 154 4.92 26.18 2.70
N VAL A 155 4.91 27.19 3.54
CA VAL A 155 5.86 27.36 4.65
C VAL A 155 5.11 27.37 5.96
N VAL A 156 5.53 26.52 6.91
CA VAL A 156 5.01 26.52 8.29
C VAL A 156 6.08 27.07 9.22
N LYS A 157 5.80 28.18 9.88
CA LYS A 157 6.69 28.80 10.84
C LYS A 157 6.70 27.98 12.14
N GLY A 158 7.83 27.36 12.45
CA GLY A 158 8.07 26.69 13.75
C GLY A 158 8.64 27.65 14.79
N GLN A 159 8.94 27.13 15.99
CA GLN A 159 9.57 27.92 17.05
C GLN A 159 11.02 28.25 16.73
N SER A 160 11.79 27.30 16.23
CA SER A 160 13.21 27.44 15.90
C SER A 160 13.50 27.28 14.40
N GLU A 161 12.66 26.57 13.66
CA GLU A 161 12.87 26.26 12.26
C GLU A 161 11.58 26.39 11.45
N GLN A 162 11.75 26.71 10.17
CA GLN A 162 10.64 26.66 9.20
C GLN A 162 10.56 25.27 8.60
N ARG A 163 9.31 24.78 8.39
CA ARG A 163 9.06 23.58 7.61
C ARG A 163 8.60 23.95 6.22
N ILE A 164 9.33 23.50 5.22
CA ILE A 164 9.02 23.73 3.82
C ILE A 164 8.21 22.53 3.31
N LEU A 165 7.11 22.79 2.63
CA LEU A 165 6.22 21.81 2.06
C LEU A 165 5.99 22.09 0.58
N CYS A 166 5.85 21.08 -0.24
CA CYS A 166 5.72 21.25 -1.69
C CYS A 166 4.35 21.84 -2.10
N SER A 167 3.33 21.72 -1.23
CA SER A 167 1.97 22.20 -1.53
C SER A 167 1.11 22.33 -0.27
N ALA A 168 -0.06 22.94 -0.41
CA ALA A 168 -1.08 22.97 0.63
C ALA A 168 -1.58 21.54 0.99
N HIS A 169 -1.62 20.58 0.05
CA HIS A 169 -1.89 19.17 0.37
C HIS A 169 -0.95 18.63 1.45
N CYS A 170 0.36 18.83 1.26
CA CYS A 170 1.35 18.39 2.23
C CYS A 170 1.20 19.12 3.57
N TYR A 171 0.69 20.36 3.59
CA TYR A 171 0.35 21.02 4.84
C TYR A 171 -0.79 20.31 5.58
N PHE A 172 -1.86 19.90 4.90
CA PHE A 172 -2.96 19.22 5.57
C PHE A 172 -2.57 17.80 6.01
N ILE A 173 -1.68 17.14 5.30
CA ILE A 173 -1.05 15.88 5.77
C ILE A 173 -0.23 16.15 7.04
N TYR A 174 0.60 17.21 7.06
CA TYR A 174 1.36 17.64 8.23
C TYR A 174 0.43 17.96 9.41
N PHE A 175 -0.55 18.82 9.20
CA PHE A 175 -1.51 19.22 10.23
C PHE A 175 -2.23 18.02 10.88
N SER A 176 -2.73 17.10 10.08
CA SER A 176 -3.41 15.90 10.55
C SER A 176 -2.49 14.90 11.26
N SER A 177 -1.18 15.07 11.12
CA SER A 177 -0.16 14.25 11.79
C SER A 177 0.27 14.83 13.14
N LEU A 178 -0.19 16.00 13.54
CA LEU A 178 0.06 16.57 14.86
C LEU A 178 -0.71 15.80 15.94
N VAL A 179 -0.12 15.63 17.11
CA VAL A 179 -0.75 14.93 18.24
C VAL A 179 -1.92 15.72 18.79
N SER A 180 -1.73 17.03 18.97
CA SER A 180 -2.78 17.97 19.31
C SER A 180 -2.49 19.29 18.59
N ALA A 181 -3.49 19.85 17.93
CA ALA A 181 -3.35 21.11 17.23
C ALA A 181 -4.60 21.97 17.41
N ASP A 182 -4.39 23.21 17.86
CA ASP A 182 -5.36 24.26 17.68
C ASP A 182 -5.34 24.68 16.21
N ALA A 183 -6.44 24.47 15.53
CA ALA A 183 -6.52 24.71 14.08
C ALA A 183 -6.29 26.18 13.71
N ALA A 184 -6.75 27.12 14.52
CA ALA A 184 -6.55 28.55 14.26
C ALA A 184 -5.10 28.96 14.53
N ALA A 185 -4.52 28.51 15.65
CA ALA A 185 -3.12 28.77 15.98
C ALA A 185 -2.15 28.14 14.97
N GLU A 186 -2.43 26.95 14.47
CA GLU A 186 -1.60 26.33 13.43
C GLU A 186 -1.77 27.03 12.06
N ALA A 187 -2.99 27.42 11.67
CA ALA A 187 -3.24 28.15 10.45
C ALA A 187 -2.53 29.52 10.40
N ALA A 188 -2.43 30.21 11.54
CA ALA A 188 -1.72 31.49 11.65
C ALA A 188 -0.21 31.40 11.39
N LYS A 189 0.37 30.21 11.45
CA LYS A 189 1.80 29.94 11.17
C LYS A 189 2.09 29.69 9.70
N VAL A 190 1.06 29.58 8.85
CA VAL A 190 1.18 29.09 7.49
C VAL A 190 1.23 30.23 6.49
N SER A 191 2.20 30.18 5.61
CA SER A 191 2.27 31.02 4.42
C SER A 191 2.29 30.14 3.17
N VAL A 192 1.62 30.59 2.13
CA VAL A 192 1.56 29.94 0.80
C VAL A 192 2.13 30.86 -0.25
N THR A 193 2.63 30.30 -1.33
CA THR A 193 3.13 31.11 -2.46
C THR A 193 1.95 31.65 -3.26
N ASP A 194 1.89 32.95 -3.44
CA ASP A 194 1.01 33.61 -4.38
C ASP A 194 1.40 33.27 -5.81
N GLY A 195 0.51 32.59 -6.53
CA GLY A 195 0.74 32.13 -7.90
C GLY A 195 0.93 33.24 -8.92
N ALA A 196 0.51 34.49 -8.62
CA ALA A 196 0.69 35.63 -9.49
C ALA A 196 2.07 36.30 -9.33
N THR A 197 2.58 36.41 -8.12
CA THR A 197 3.79 37.18 -7.82
C THR A 197 4.98 36.34 -7.34
N GLY A 198 4.74 35.09 -6.90
CA GLY A 198 5.75 34.24 -6.29
C GLY A 198 6.06 34.58 -4.82
N ASN A 199 5.42 35.59 -4.24
CA ASN A 199 5.62 36.00 -2.86
C ASN A 199 4.87 35.11 -1.87
N LEU A 200 5.39 35.01 -0.65
CA LEU A 200 4.67 34.33 0.44
C LEU A 200 3.58 35.24 1.02
N VAL A 201 2.37 34.71 1.11
CA VAL A 201 1.22 35.39 1.72
C VAL A 201 0.60 34.51 2.81
N PRO A 202 -0.09 35.11 3.83
CA PRO A 202 -0.73 34.31 4.86
C PRO A 202 -1.78 33.37 4.24
N ALA A 203 -1.73 32.10 4.63
CA ALA A 203 -2.62 31.08 4.06
C ALA A 203 -4.11 31.37 4.33
N THR A 204 -4.42 31.96 5.50
CA THR A 204 -5.79 32.24 5.93
C THR A 204 -6.49 33.33 5.14
N THR A 205 -5.73 34.22 4.45
CA THR A 205 -6.29 35.34 3.66
C THR A 205 -6.22 35.09 2.17
N ALA A 206 -5.51 34.06 1.72
CA ALA A 206 -5.38 33.70 0.33
C ALA A 206 -6.68 33.14 -0.27
N THR A 207 -6.89 33.39 -1.55
CA THR A 207 -7.90 32.72 -2.38
C THR A 207 -7.24 31.54 -3.08
N TYR A 208 -7.88 30.38 -3.08
CA TYR A 208 -7.33 29.14 -3.64
C TYR A 208 -8.10 28.73 -4.89
N LEU A 209 -7.38 28.41 -5.95
CA LEU A 209 -7.91 27.72 -7.11
C LEU A 209 -7.62 26.23 -6.98
N CYS A 210 -8.71 25.46 -6.79
CA CYS A 210 -8.68 23.99 -6.74
C CYS A 210 -9.11 23.44 -8.10
N GLY A 211 -8.18 22.82 -8.82
CA GLY A 211 -8.39 22.24 -10.14
C GLY A 211 -7.84 20.82 -10.25
N LEU A 212 -7.65 20.38 -11.48
CA LEU A 212 -7.00 19.10 -11.80
C LEU A 212 -5.83 19.35 -12.75
N ASP A 213 -4.78 18.54 -12.63
CA ASP A 213 -3.70 18.50 -13.62
C ASP A 213 -4.11 17.70 -14.87
N THR A 214 -3.22 17.61 -15.85
CA THR A 214 -3.45 16.88 -17.11
C THR A 214 -3.63 15.36 -16.91
N LYS A 215 -3.28 14.84 -15.74
CA LYS A 215 -3.47 13.44 -15.34
C LYS A 215 -4.71 13.24 -14.46
N GLY A 216 -5.52 14.30 -14.26
CA GLY A 216 -6.70 14.27 -13.40
C GLY A 216 -6.42 14.31 -11.91
N ARG A 217 -5.17 14.64 -11.48
CA ARG A 217 -4.83 14.74 -10.06
C ARG A 217 -5.15 16.13 -9.52
N PRO A 218 -5.66 16.23 -8.28
CA PRO A 218 -5.99 17.50 -7.66
C PRO A 218 -4.80 18.47 -7.59
N THR A 219 -5.06 19.72 -7.89
CA THR A 219 -4.09 20.81 -7.78
C THR A 219 -4.66 21.91 -6.90
N ILE A 220 -3.78 22.62 -6.18
CA ILE A 220 -4.12 23.78 -5.38
C ILE A 220 -3.10 24.88 -5.69
N LYS A 221 -3.59 26.01 -6.21
CA LYS A 221 -2.81 27.24 -6.34
C LYS A 221 -3.39 28.31 -5.43
N ALA A 222 -2.54 29.07 -4.76
CA ALA A 222 -2.97 30.16 -3.89
C ALA A 222 -2.71 31.52 -4.55
N PHE A 223 -3.54 32.52 -4.24
CA PHE A 223 -3.44 33.89 -4.73
C PHE A 223 -3.68 34.87 -3.60
N ALA A 224 -2.92 35.97 -3.58
CA ALA A 224 -3.06 37.02 -2.60
C ALA A 224 -4.43 37.72 -2.67
N ASP A 225 -4.98 37.85 -3.89
CA ASP A 225 -6.23 38.49 -4.17
C ASP A 225 -7.13 37.63 -5.09
N LYS A 226 -8.43 37.90 -5.05
CA LYS A 226 -9.44 37.17 -5.79
C LYS A 226 -9.36 37.42 -7.30
N ASP A 227 -8.98 38.61 -7.74
CA ASP A 227 -8.95 38.96 -9.16
C ASP A 227 -7.86 38.21 -9.89
N SER A 228 -6.69 38.06 -9.27
CA SER A 228 -5.60 37.19 -9.75
C SER A 228 -6.04 35.73 -9.84
N ALA A 229 -6.79 35.24 -8.86
CA ALA A 229 -7.31 33.87 -8.87
C ALA A 229 -8.35 33.67 -10.00
N ILE A 230 -9.24 34.63 -10.25
CA ILE A 230 -10.22 34.62 -11.36
C ILE A 230 -9.50 34.62 -12.71
N LYS A 231 -8.46 35.41 -12.87
CA LYS A 231 -7.65 35.44 -14.08
C LYS A 231 -7.01 34.09 -14.37
N GLU A 232 -6.45 33.44 -13.35
CA GLU A 232 -5.86 32.11 -13.49
C GLU A 232 -6.93 31.05 -13.81
N GLN A 233 -8.11 31.15 -13.21
CA GLN A 233 -9.24 30.23 -13.44
C GLN A 233 -9.69 30.20 -14.91
N GLN A 234 -9.54 31.30 -15.64
CA GLN A 234 -9.86 31.37 -17.09
C GLN A 234 -8.99 30.42 -17.92
N ASN A 235 -7.74 30.23 -17.51
CA ASN A 235 -6.77 29.38 -18.21
C ASN A 235 -6.70 27.96 -17.62
N ASN A 236 -6.97 27.82 -16.34
CA ASN A 236 -6.90 26.57 -15.59
C ASN A 236 -8.22 26.36 -14.85
N PRO A 237 -9.19 25.63 -15.43
CA PRO A 237 -10.51 25.42 -14.83
C PRO A 237 -10.43 24.79 -13.41
N GLY A 238 -11.26 25.31 -12.51
CA GLY A 238 -11.29 24.84 -11.13
C GLY A 238 -12.25 25.65 -10.28
N ASN A 239 -12.35 25.35 -9.00
CA ASN A 239 -13.18 26.02 -8.02
C ASN A 239 -12.36 26.99 -7.17
N LEU A 240 -12.85 28.22 -7.04
CA LEU A 240 -12.28 29.19 -6.11
C LEU A 240 -12.84 28.97 -4.71
N VAL A 241 -11.97 28.81 -3.73
CA VAL A 241 -12.33 28.58 -2.33
C VAL A 241 -11.47 29.43 -1.40
N MET A 242 -12.01 29.74 -0.21
CA MET A 242 -11.25 30.34 0.88
C MET A 242 -10.69 29.27 1.82
N TRP A 243 -9.80 29.66 2.72
CA TRP A 243 -9.07 28.75 3.62
C TRP A 243 -9.97 27.77 4.37
N ASP A 244 -11.07 28.18 4.96
CA ASP A 244 -11.93 27.28 5.75
C ASP A 244 -12.60 26.19 4.89
N MET A 245 -13.00 26.57 3.67
CA MET A 245 -13.54 25.59 2.73
C MET A 245 -12.45 24.65 2.22
N LEU A 246 -11.24 25.16 1.92
CA LEU A 246 -10.10 24.34 1.56
C LEU A 246 -9.76 23.35 2.67
N ARG A 247 -9.66 23.83 3.91
CA ARG A 247 -9.39 22.99 5.09
C ARG A 247 -10.43 21.88 5.25
N SER A 248 -11.70 22.21 5.13
CA SER A 248 -12.78 21.21 5.23
C SER A 248 -12.67 20.15 4.13
N LYS A 249 -12.40 20.55 2.90
CA LYS A 249 -12.19 19.64 1.76
C LYS A 249 -10.99 18.72 1.97
N GLU A 250 -9.84 19.28 2.37
CA GLU A 250 -8.58 18.56 2.49
C GLU A 250 -8.54 17.61 3.70
N LEU A 251 -9.36 17.84 4.72
CA LEU A 251 -9.44 17.02 5.93
C LEU A 251 -10.64 16.07 5.96
N VAL A 252 -11.48 16.04 4.93
CA VAL A 252 -12.70 15.19 4.91
C VAL A 252 -12.37 13.71 4.83
N THR A 253 -11.38 13.33 4.05
CA THR A 253 -10.95 11.94 3.91
C THR A 253 -9.75 11.66 4.79
N ARG A 254 -9.88 10.62 5.60
CA ARG A 254 -8.86 10.25 6.60
C ARG A 254 -8.45 8.80 6.45
N CYS A 255 -7.20 8.54 6.78
CA CYS A 255 -6.69 7.17 6.85
C CYS A 255 -7.38 6.39 7.97
N ALA A 256 -8.01 5.28 7.65
CA ALA A 256 -8.72 4.44 8.62
C ALA A 256 -7.79 3.80 9.67
N PHE A 257 -6.47 3.82 9.45
CA PHE A 257 -5.50 3.35 10.43
C PHE A 257 -4.92 4.47 11.29
N CYS A 258 -4.30 5.50 10.70
CA CYS A 258 -3.52 6.49 11.46
C CYS A 258 -4.19 7.87 11.56
N ASP A 259 -5.38 8.01 11.02
CA ASP A 259 -6.16 9.24 11.03
C ASP A 259 -5.47 10.46 10.36
N ARG A 260 -4.57 10.23 9.43
CA ARG A 260 -3.93 11.26 8.61
C ARG A 260 -4.81 11.62 7.41
N ALA A 261 -4.76 12.87 6.95
CA ALA A 261 -5.42 13.27 5.71
C ALA A 261 -4.89 12.42 4.54
N VAL A 262 -5.80 11.97 3.69
CA VAL A 262 -5.48 11.16 2.50
C VAL A 262 -6.25 11.68 1.30
N TYR A 263 -5.68 11.43 0.14
CA TYR A 263 -6.25 11.73 -1.16
C TYR A 263 -6.58 10.40 -1.84
N PRO A 264 -7.87 10.14 -2.15
CA PRO A 264 -8.32 8.84 -2.66
C PRO A 264 -7.55 8.35 -3.89
N GLU A 265 -7.10 9.26 -4.74
CA GLU A 265 -6.34 8.97 -5.97
C GLU A 265 -4.96 8.37 -5.70
N ASP A 266 -4.35 8.69 -4.55
CA ASP A 266 -3.02 8.23 -4.13
C ASP A 266 -3.08 7.23 -2.96
N ALA A 267 -4.28 6.92 -2.46
CA ALA A 267 -4.48 6.07 -1.30
C ALA A 267 -4.82 4.63 -1.68
N CYS A 268 -4.54 3.70 -0.76
CA CYS A 268 -5.03 2.34 -0.90
C CYS A 268 -6.49 2.25 -0.47
N GLY A 269 -7.35 1.68 -1.30
CA GLY A 269 -8.72 1.35 -0.91
C GLY A 269 -8.74 0.23 0.13
N VAL A 270 -9.59 0.36 1.15
CA VAL A 270 -9.78 -0.67 2.17
C VAL A 270 -11.25 -0.88 2.40
N LYS A 271 -11.72 -2.12 2.21
CA LYS A 271 -13.08 -2.53 2.53
C LYS A 271 -13.07 -3.36 3.82
N PHE A 272 -13.98 -3.07 4.72
CA PHE A 272 -14.19 -3.78 5.98
C PHE A 272 -15.69 -3.89 6.27
N GLY A 273 -16.21 -5.11 6.32
CA GLY A 273 -17.65 -5.35 6.31
C GLY A 273 -18.32 -4.73 5.09
N THR A 274 -19.30 -3.85 5.30
CA THR A 274 -19.99 -3.08 4.24
C THR A 274 -19.41 -1.68 4.02
N THR A 275 -18.37 -1.31 4.77
CA THR A 275 -17.79 0.04 4.76
C THR A 275 -16.56 0.08 3.87
N HIS A 276 -16.38 1.22 3.18
CA HIS A 276 -15.17 1.54 2.42
C HIS A 276 -14.43 2.69 3.08
N GLY A 277 -13.11 2.56 3.13
CA GLY A 277 -12.21 3.58 3.66
C GLY A 277 -10.87 3.57 2.92
N TYR A 278 -9.89 4.26 3.46
CA TYR A 278 -8.58 4.42 2.84
C TYR A 278 -7.45 4.19 3.82
N GLY A 279 -6.36 3.61 3.33
CA GLY A 279 -5.04 3.64 3.96
C GLY A 279 -4.14 4.65 3.26
N CYS A 280 -3.46 5.52 4.00
CA CYS A 280 -2.57 6.54 3.41
C CYS A 280 -1.30 5.95 2.74
N CYS A 281 -1.04 4.70 2.93
CA CYS A 281 -0.04 3.87 2.25
C CYS A 281 -0.42 2.40 2.42
N THR A 282 0.25 1.52 1.70
CA THR A 282 0.01 0.08 1.72
C THR A 282 0.09 -0.53 3.13
N HIS A 283 1.09 -0.13 3.92
CA HIS A 283 1.25 -0.61 5.29
C HIS A 283 0.17 -0.07 6.24
N CYS A 284 -0.29 1.17 6.06
CA CYS A 284 -1.43 1.67 6.83
C CYS A 284 -2.73 0.99 6.43
N ALA A 285 -2.91 0.65 5.16
CA ALA A 285 -4.05 -0.14 4.71
C ALA A 285 -4.12 -1.50 5.42
N MET A 286 -2.99 -2.22 5.50
CA MET A 286 -2.91 -3.47 6.29
C MET A 286 -3.18 -3.25 7.78
N GLY A 287 -2.79 -2.09 8.32
CA GLY A 287 -3.01 -1.72 9.72
C GLY A 287 -4.49 -1.53 10.10
N VAL A 288 -5.38 -1.32 9.13
CA VAL A 288 -6.82 -1.19 9.39
C VAL A 288 -7.39 -2.44 10.05
N ALA A 289 -6.94 -3.64 9.64
CA ALA A 289 -7.32 -4.89 10.28
C ALA A 289 -6.99 -4.90 11.79
N SER A 290 -5.80 -4.43 12.15
CA SER A 290 -5.36 -4.34 13.55
C SER A 290 -6.19 -3.32 14.36
N ARG A 291 -6.48 -2.16 13.78
CA ARG A 291 -7.24 -1.09 14.47
C ARG A 291 -8.71 -1.47 14.69
N LEU A 292 -9.34 -2.05 13.66
CA LEU A 292 -10.76 -2.37 13.70
C LEU A 292 -11.04 -3.76 14.28
N LYS A 293 -10.03 -4.62 14.41
CA LYS A 293 -10.17 -6.03 14.81
C LYS A 293 -11.13 -6.79 13.88
N GLN A 294 -11.03 -6.51 12.57
CA GLN A 294 -11.87 -7.09 11.53
C GLN A 294 -11.03 -7.51 10.34
N ASP A 295 -11.54 -8.44 9.57
CA ASP A 295 -10.98 -8.78 8.28
C ASP A 295 -11.22 -7.66 7.27
N ILE A 296 -10.28 -7.50 6.35
CA ILE A 296 -10.26 -6.44 5.36
C ILE A 296 -9.97 -6.97 3.96
N GLU A 297 -10.45 -6.23 2.97
CA GLU A 297 -10.00 -6.33 1.59
C GLU A 297 -9.25 -5.05 1.24
N VAL A 298 -8.02 -5.16 0.75
CA VAL A 298 -7.19 -4.03 0.34
C VAL A 298 -7.02 -4.03 -1.17
N GLU A 299 -7.25 -2.89 -1.79
CA GLU A 299 -6.89 -2.60 -3.16
C GLU A 299 -5.76 -1.55 -3.17
N ALA A 300 -4.60 -1.96 -3.63
CA ALA A 300 -3.43 -1.11 -3.79
C ALA A 300 -2.96 -1.15 -5.24
N LYS A 301 -2.21 -0.14 -5.65
CA LYS A 301 -1.51 -0.14 -6.94
C LYS A 301 -0.06 -0.49 -6.73
N ASP A 302 0.54 -1.15 -7.72
CA ASP A 302 1.99 -1.29 -7.84
C ASP A 302 2.61 0.09 -8.02
N ASP A 303 3.54 0.47 -7.14
CA ASP A 303 4.16 1.81 -7.14
C ASP A 303 5.08 2.08 -8.36
N PHE A 304 5.25 1.09 -9.24
CA PHE A 304 6.04 1.21 -10.47
C PHE A 304 5.17 1.15 -11.74
N THR A 305 4.14 0.28 -11.78
CA THR A 305 3.35 0.03 -13.00
C THR A 305 1.89 0.44 -12.90
N ASP A 306 1.41 0.84 -11.71
CA ASP A 306 -0.02 1.09 -11.40
C ASP A 306 -0.91 -0.15 -11.51
N GLU A 307 -0.34 -1.35 -11.71
CA GLU A 307 -1.10 -2.60 -11.70
C GLU A 307 -1.77 -2.85 -10.35
N LEU A 308 -2.98 -3.42 -10.40
CA LEU A 308 -3.78 -3.62 -9.20
C LEU A 308 -3.31 -4.83 -8.39
N ILE A 309 -3.11 -4.60 -7.10
CA ILE A 309 -2.80 -5.62 -6.09
C ILE A 309 -4.00 -5.72 -5.14
N ARG A 310 -4.55 -6.93 -4.99
CA ARG A 310 -5.64 -7.21 -4.04
C ARG A 310 -5.17 -8.13 -2.94
N VAL A 311 -5.55 -7.77 -1.72
CA VAL A 311 -5.24 -8.54 -0.52
C VAL A 311 -6.54 -8.76 0.25
N GLN A 312 -6.83 -10.01 0.63
CA GLN A 312 -7.93 -10.32 1.54
C GLN A 312 -7.38 -10.97 2.79
N THR A 313 -7.90 -10.58 3.93
CA THR A 313 -7.53 -11.19 5.22
C THR A 313 -8.68 -12.06 5.74
N LEU A 314 -8.32 -13.04 6.55
CA LEU A 314 -9.24 -13.87 7.33
C LEU A 314 -8.54 -14.22 8.65
N ASP A 315 -9.20 -13.97 9.77
CA ASP A 315 -8.67 -14.22 11.12
C ASP A 315 -7.26 -13.64 11.35
N GLY A 316 -7.02 -12.43 10.81
CA GLY A 316 -5.72 -11.74 10.93
C GLY A 316 -4.58 -12.34 10.11
N GLN A 317 -4.88 -13.20 9.14
CA GLN A 317 -3.93 -13.80 8.19
C GLN A 317 -4.29 -13.38 6.76
N ILE A 318 -3.36 -13.57 5.82
CA ILE A 318 -3.65 -13.38 4.41
C ILE A 318 -4.45 -14.59 3.90
N ALA A 319 -5.68 -14.37 3.50
CA ALA A 319 -6.55 -15.39 2.91
C ALA A 319 -6.41 -15.46 1.38
N ALA A 320 -6.22 -14.30 0.72
CA ALA A 320 -5.97 -14.24 -0.72
C ALA A 320 -5.04 -13.07 -1.06
N LEU A 321 -4.18 -13.26 -2.05
CA LEU A 321 -3.26 -12.27 -2.60
C LEU A 321 -3.25 -12.38 -4.12
N THR A 322 -3.50 -11.25 -4.79
CA THR A 322 -3.49 -11.18 -6.26
C THR A 322 -2.69 -9.96 -6.72
N PRO A 323 -1.62 -10.17 -7.49
CA PRO A 323 -1.02 -11.47 -7.83
C PRO A 323 -0.31 -12.12 -6.64
N PRO A 324 -0.16 -13.45 -6.61
CA PRO A 324 0.49 -14.15 -5.49
C PRO A 324 1.98 -13.85 -5.37
N THR A 325 2.60 -13.31 -6.42
CA THR A 325 4.00 -12.86 -6.48
C THR A 325 4.23 -11.50 -5.85
N ALA A 326 3.15 -10.83 -5.36
CA ALA A 326 3.27 -9.49 -4.82
C ALA A 326 4.12 -9.45 -3.56
N VAL A 327 4.97 -8.43 -3.51
CA VAL A 327 5.88 -8.14 -2.40
C VAL A 327 5.66 -6.74 -1.87
N ALA A 328 6.19 -6.46 -0.68
CA ALA A 328 6.13 -5.15 -0.07
C ALA A 328 7.54 -4.59 0.17
N TRP A 329 7.69 -3.29 -0.01
CA TRP A 329 8.86 -2.56 0.43
C TRP A 329 8.57 -1.87 1.76
N PHE A 330 9.39 -2.15 2.77
CA PHE A 330 9.37 -1.46 4.05
C PHE A 330 10.54 -0.48 4.11
N GLY A 331 10.28 0.78 3.71
CA GLY A 331 11.25 1.86 3.79
C GLY A 331 11.63 2.16 5.24
N GLN A 332 12.93 2.15 5.53
CA GLN A 332 13.49 2.35 6.87
C GLN A 332 14.60 3.38 6.81
N LYS A 333 14.86 4.03 7.94
CA LYS A 333 16.00 4.94 8.15
C LYS A 333 16.66 4.65 9.49
N LYS A 334 17.95 4.90 9.59
CA LYS A 334 18.66 4.90 10.88
C LYS A 334 18.27 6.13 11.69
N THR A 335 17.95 5.94 12.94
CA THR A 335 17.74 7.01 13.93
C THR A 335 19.08 7.49 14.48
N ALA A 336 19.08 8.60 15.21
CA ALA A 336 20.29 9.15 15.81
C ALA A 336 21.00 8.16 16.78
N ASP A 337 20.24 7.25 17.40
CA ASP A 337 20.75 6.16 18.24
C ASP A 337 21.04 4.88 17.45
N CYS A 338 21.23 4.98 16.13
CA CYS A 338 21.60 3.90 15.21
C CYS A 338 20.60 2.74 15.12
N LYS A 339 19.34 2.93 15.58
CA LYS A 339 18.27 1.96 15.39
C LYS A 339 17.53 2.16 14.07
N TRP A 340 16.99 1.08 13.57
CA TRP A 340 16.13 1.14 12.38
C TRP A 340 14.70 1.53 12.75
N ALA A 341 14.19 2.56 12.09
CA ALA A 341 12.81 3.01 12.22
C ALA A 341 12.15 3.13 10.84
N SER A 342 10.82 3.14 10.80
CA SER A 342 10.09 3.42 9.56
C SER A 342 10.49 4.78 8.99
N ALA A 343 10.75 4.83 7.70
CA ALA A 343 11.03 6.10 6.98
C ALA A 343 9.76 6.90 6.68
N GLY A 344 8.59 6.43 7.11
CA GLY A 344 7.30 7.09 6.91
C GLY A 344 6.49 6.53 5.74
N CYS A 345 5.23 6.96 5.64
CA CYS A 345 4.26 6.38 4.72
C CYS A 345 4.63 6.54 3.24
N PHE A 346 5.31 7.62 2.87
CA PHE A 346 5.74 7.87 1.48
C PHE A 346 6.93 7.00 1.03
N LYS A 347 7.45 6.18 1.93
CA LYS A 347 8.58 5.26 1.67
C LYS A 347 8.16 3.79 1.77
N GLN A 348 6.84 3.53 1.70
CA GLN A 348 6.24 2.20 1.75
C GLN A 348 5.54 1.93 0.44
N GLY A 349 5.61 0.71 -0.08
CA GLY A 349 4.95 0.35 -1.32
C GLY A 349 4.64 -1.14 -1.44
N PHE A 350 3.69 -1.47 -2.33
CA PHE A 350 3.46 -2.82 -2.80
C PHE A 350 3.84 -2.93 -4.27
N PHE A 351 4.29 -4.10 -4.68
CA PHE A 351 4.75 -4.40 -6.03
C PHE A 351 4.21 -5.76 -6.44
N VAL A 352 3.75 -5.91 -7.67
CA VAL A 352 3.22 -7.18 -8.19
C VAL A 352 4.27 -8.28 -8.20
N ASN A 353 5.56 -7.90 -8.20
CA ASN A 353 6.70 -8.81 -8.09
C ASN A 353 7.98 -8.07 -7.66
N GLN A 354 9.03 -8.84 -7.37
CA GLN A 354 10.33 -8.32 -6.97
C GLN A 354 11.03 -7.54 -8.10
N GLU A 355 10.78 -7.86 -9.37
CA GLU A 355 11.38 -7.15 -10.50
C GLU A 355 10.89 -5.70 -10.57
N ASN A 356 9.58 -5.47 -10.37
CA ASN A 356 9.01 -4.12 -10.31
C ASN A 356 9.57 -3.34 -9.11
N LEU A 357 9.66 -3.99 -7.93
CA LEU A 357 10.32 -3.39 -6.76
C LEU A 357 11.76 -2.98 -7.08
N LYS A 358 12.53 -3.84 -7.75
CA LYS A 358 13.91 -3.52 -8.13
C LYS A 358 13.97 -2.30 -9.05
N LYS A 359 13.19 -2.26 -10.11
CA LYS A 359 13.12 -1.13 -11.05
C LYS A 359 12.72 0.18 -10.34
N TRP A 360 11.75 0.08 -9.43
CA TRP A 360 11.32 1.22 -8.60
C TRP A 360 12.44 1.73 -7.69
N LEU A 361 13.22 0.83 -7.10
CA LEU A 361 14.38 1.18 -6.26
C LEU A 361 15.55 1.74 -7.06
N ASP A 362 15.78 1.26 -8.29
CA ASP A 362 16.85 1.77 -9.17
C ASP A 362 16.59 3.25 -9.53
N ALA A 363 15.32 3.64 -9.67
CA ALA A 363 14.93 5.05 -9.85
C ALA A 363 14.98 5.88 -8.55
N ARG A 364 15.28 5.27 -7.40
CA ARG A 364 15.28 5.90 -6.06
C ARG A 364 16.54 5.54 -5.28
N PRO A 365 17.72 6.00 -5.70
CA PRO A 365 19.01 5.58 -5.13
C PRO A 365 19.23 6.04 -3.68
N THR A 366 18.48 7.04 -3.21
CA THR A 366 18.54 7.52 -1.82
C THR A 366 17.68 6.70 -0.84
N MET A 367 16.85 5.78 -1.37
CA MET A 367 15.93 4.99 -0.56
C MET A 367 16.65 3.87 0.19
N THR A 368 16.34 3.70 1.48
CA THR A 368 16.80 2.59 2.31
C THR A 368 15.63 1.81 2.88
N GLY A 369 15.83 0.54 3.17
CA GLY A 369 14.79 -0.35 3.68
C GLY A 369 15.01 -1.81 3.30
N ARG A 370 13.94 -2.57 3.37
CA ARG A 370 13.95 -3.99 3.03
C ARG A 370 12.65 -4.44 2.37
N GLU A 371 12.79 -5.41 1.50
CA GLU A 371 11.65 -6.18 1.02
C GLU A 371 11.10 -7.06 2.12
N ILE A 372 9.78 -7.12 2.23
CA ILE A 372 9.07 -8.04 3.11
C ILE A 372 7.89 -8.66 2.34
N THR A 373 7.35 -9.74 2.86
CA THR A 373 6.10 -10.29 2.31
C THR A 373 4.89 -9.44 2.73
N ILE A 374 3.81 -9.50 1.95
CA ILE A 374 2.53 -8.86 2.32
C ILE A 374 2.03 -9.44 3.67
N ALA A 375 2.21 -10.73 3.91
CA ALA A 375 1.88 -11.38 5.18
C ALA A 375 2.70 -10.80 6.36
N GLN A 376 3.99 -10.52 6.14
CA GLN A 376 4.82 -9.87 7.16
C GLN A 376 4.34 -8.44 7.45
N ALA A 377 3.96 -7.69 6.41
CA ALA A 377 3.40 -6.34 6.57
C ALA A 377 2.12 -6.34 7.44
N LEU A 378 1.22 -7.33 7.24
CA LEU A 378 0.05 -7.53 8.10
C LEU A 378 0.45 -7.92 9.52
N ALA A 379 1.29 -8.95 9.67
CA ALA A 379 1.70 -9.48 10.97
C ALA A 379 2.36 -8.41 11.85
N ASP A 380 3.18 -7.53 11.27
CA ASP A 380 3.82 -6.44 12.00
C ASP A 380 2.77 -5.41 12.50
N LYS A 381 1.68 -5.18 11.75
CA LYS A 381 0.57 -4.33 12.20
C LYS A 381 -0.28 -4.99 13.26
N MET A 382 -0.53 -6.30 13.15
CA MET A 382 -1.32 -7.05 14.13
C MET A 382 -0.67 -7.12 15.52
N LYS A 383 0.64 -6.94 15.62
CA LYS A 383 1.40 -6.91 16.89
C LYS A 383 1.31 -5.57 17.63
N LEU A 384 0.79 -4.51 17.00
CA LEU A 384 0.75 -3.19 17.60
C LEU A 384 -0.26 -3.12 18.76
N SER A 385 0.15 -2.51 19.87
CA SER A 385 -0.75 -2.19 20.96
C SER A 385 -1.74 -1.06 20.58
N PRO A 386 -2.89 -0.93 21.26
CA PRO A 386 -3.83 0.16 21.02
C PRO A 386 -3.16 1.55 21.15
N GLU A 387 -2.22 1.71 22.08
CA GLU A 387 -1.47 2.95 22.25
C GLU A 387 -0.56 3.22 21.03
N GLN A 388 0.17 2.22 20.54
CA GLN A 388 1.00 2.33 19.33
C GLN A 388 0.15 2.66 18.10
N ILE A 389 -1.05 2.08 17.97
CA ILE A 389 -1.98 2.39 16.89
C ILE A 389 -2.44 3.86 16.97
N THR A 390 -2.76 4.36 18.15
CA THR A 390 -3.19 5.76 18.36
C THR A 390 -2.09 6.76 17.98
N LYS A 391 -0.85 6.42 18.28
CA LYS A 391 0.35 7.25 17.96
C LYS A 391 0.90 7.00 16.53
N ALA A 392 0.33 6.06 15.80
CA ALA A 392 0.81 5.71 14.47
C ALA A 392 0.83 6.92 13.52
N CYS A 393 1.96 7.13 12.85
CA CYS A 393 2.19 8.22 11.91
C CYS A 393 2.01 9.64 12.49
N LYS A 394 1.95 9.81 13.81
CA LYS A 394 1.98 11.13 14.44
C LYS A 394 3.41 11.67 14.48
N LEU A 395 3.56 12.98 14.25
CA LEU A 395 4.87 13.64 14.26
C LEU A 395 5.46 13.65 15.68
N GLY A 396 6.71 13.22 15.77
CA GLY A 396 7.42 13.07 17.04
C GLY A 396 7.19 11.75 17.78
N GLU A 397 6.21 10.95 17.37
CA GLU A 397 5.85 9.67 18.01
C GLU A 397 6.41 8.44 17.26
N CYS A 398 6.75 8.57 15.98
CA CYS A 398 7.44 7.50 15.25
C CYS A 398 8.94 7.53 15.58
N LYS A 399 9.32 6.83 16.63
CA LYS A 399 10.72 6.52 16.98
C LYS A 399 11.07 5.10 16.62
#